data_034f109bc13d75debb14911cf91b8791
#
_entry.id   034f109bc13d75debb14911cf91b8791
#
_cell.length_a   1.000
_cell.length_b   1.000
_cell.length_c   1.000
_cell.angle_alpha   90.00
_cell.angle_beta   90.00
_cell.angle_gamma   90.00
#
_symmetry.space_group_name_H-M   'P 1'
#
loop_
_entity.id
_entity.type
_entity.pdbx_description
1 polymer ?
#
loop_
_entity_poly.entity_id
_entity_poly.type
_entity_poly.pdbx_seq_one_letter_code
_entity_poly.pdbx_strand_id
1 'polypeptide(L)'
;MTELVLRRLLPQPGIVTAVEALEGLVLAEMAAEHRPYLVLNMVATADGAAAVAQRTAPISNPADRQLFHELRTHVDAVMVGAGTVRTERYGRLVRD
;
A
#
# COMPACT_ATOMS: atom_id res chain seq x y z
N MET A 1 21.06 8.17 6.05
CA MET A 1 20.04 7.66 5.11
C MET A 1 18.89 8.64 5.05
N THR A 2 18.50 9.03 3.84
CA THR A 2 17.41 9.99 3.67
C THR A 2 16.08 9.31 3.96
N GLU A 3 15.26 9.92 4.80
CA GLU A 3 13.92 9.41 5.07
C GLU A 3 13.03 9.66 3.87
N LEU A 4 12.25 8.65 3.48
CA LEU A 4 11.31 8.75 2.37
C LEU A 4 10.04 9.43 2.84
N VAL A 5 9.58 10.40 2.04
CA VAL A 5 8.37 11.16 2.38
C VAL A 5 7.37 11.10 1.24
N LEU A 6 6.11 11.33 1.61
CA LEU A 6 4.96 11.35 0.73
C LEU A 6 4.25 12.68 0.90
N ARG A 7 3.64 13.17 -0.17
CA ARG A 7 2.74 14.31 -0.06
C ARG A 7 1.32 13.79 0.09
N ARG A 8 0.75 13.97 1.26
CA ARG A 8 -0.64 13.62 1.52
C ARG A 8 -1.53 14.73 0.98
N LEU A 9 -2.54 14.38 0.22
CA LEU A 9 -3.50 15.33 -0.32
C LEU A 9 -4.77 15.37 0.51
N LEU A 10 -5.22 14.22 1.00
CA LEU A 10 -6.45 14.06 1.78
C LEU A 10 -6.17 13.15 2.98
N PRO A 11 -6.90 13.30 4.08
CA PRO A 11 -7.89 14.35 4.39
C PRO A 11 -7.28 15.72 4.63
N GLN A 12 -6.01 15.78 5.04
CA GLN A 12 -5.31 17.03 5.29
C GLN A 12 -4.01 17.05 4.50
N PRO A 13 -3.74 18.12 3.73
CA PRO A 13 -2.49 18.22 2.98
C PRO A 13 -1.28 18.26 3.92
N GLY A 14 -0.19 17.68 3.47
CA GLY A 14 1.05 17.72 4.25
C GLY A 14 2.10 16.74 3.71
N ILE A 15 3.31 16.91 4.20
CA ILE A 15 4.41 16.00 3.90
C ILE A 15 4.50 15.02 5.07
N VAL A 16 4.41 13.72 4.79
CA VAL A 16 4.38 12.68 5.81
C VAL A 16 5.29 11.52 5.42
N THR A 17 5.77 10.79 6.44
CA THR A 17 6.40 9.48 6.21
C THR A 17 5.32 8.43 6.09
N ALA A 18 5.71 7.21 5.69
CA ALA A 18 4.76 6.09 5.62
C ALA A 18 4.14 5.80 6.99
N VAL A 19 4.93 5.84 8.05
CA VAL A 19 4.44 5.64 9.41
C VAL A 19 3.42 6.70 9.79
N GLU A 20 3.74 7.98 9.54
CA GLU A 20 2.84 9.09 9.85
C GLU A 20 1.55 9.03 9.04
N ALA A 21 1.65 8.60 7.77
CA ALA A 21 0.48 8.51 6.90
C ALA A 21 -0.55 7.51 7.43
N LEU A 22 -0.10 6.46 8.11
CA LEU A 22 -0.96 5.39 8.63
C LEU A 22 -1.17 5.49 10.13
N GLU A 23 -0.64 6.54 10.76
CA GLU A 23 -0.80 6.76 12.18
C GLU A 23 -2.28 6.93 12.53
N GLY A 24 -2.70 6.26 13.59
CA GLY A 24 -4.10 6.30 14.02
C GLY A 24 -5.04 5.38 13.26
N LEU A 25 -4.52 4.63 12.29
CA LEU A 25 -5.34 3.70 11.52
C LEU A 25 -5.61 2.44 12.36
N VAL A 26 -6.84 2.30 12.83
CA VAL A 26 -7.26 1.15 13.66
C VAL A 26 -8.28 0.34 12.86
N LEU A 27 -7.78 -0.53 12.00
CA LEU A 27 -8.61 -1.27 11.05
C LEU A 27 -9.58 -2.23 11.75
N ALA A 28 -9.19 -2.79 12.89
CA ALA A 28 -10.05 -3.71 13.62
C ALA A 28 -11.36 -3.06 14.07
N GLU A 29 -11.34 -1.75 14.35
CA GLU A 29 -12.54 -1.02 14.75
C GLU A 29 -13.46 -0.69 13.58
N MET A 30 -12.96 -0.82 12.35
CA MET A 30 -13.70 -0.51 11.13
C MET A 30 -14.43 -1.73 10.56
N ALA A 31 -14.06 -2.92 11.02
CA ALA A 31 -14.65 -4.15 10.51
C ALA A 31 -16.07 -4.32 11.04
N ALA A 32 -16.99 -4.70 10.15
CA ALA A 32 -18.35 -5.07 10.55
C ALA A 32 -18.34 -6.49 11.11
N GLU A 33 -19.35 -6.81 11.93
CA GLU A 33 -19.53 -8.17 12.42
C GLU A 33 -19.73 -9.11 11.23
N HIS A 34 -19.06 -10.25 11.27
CA HIS A 34 -19.16 -11.32 10.28
C HIS A 34 -18.57 -11.01 8.89
N ARG A 35 -17.82 -9.92 8.73
CA ARG A 35 -17.09 -9.71 7.49
C ARG A 35 -15.85 -8.84 7.71
N PRO A 36 -14.80 -9.08 6.92
CA PRO A 36 -13.56 -8.30 7.06
C PRO A 36 -13.73 -6.88 6.53
N TYR A 37 -12.87 -6.00 6.99
CA TYR A 37 -12.69 -4.68 6.39
C TYR A 37 -11.56 -4.79 5.37
N LEU A 38 -11.86 -4.38 4.13
CA LEU A 38 -10.88 -4.48 3.04
C LEU A 38 -10.21 -3.14 2.79
N VAL A 39 -8.90 -3.16 2.67
CA VAL A 39 -8.12 -1.99 2.30
C VAL A 39 -7.41 -2.32 0.99
N LEU A 40 -7.55 -1.42 0.02
CA LEU A 40 -6.89 -1.54 -1.26
C LEU A 40 -5.78 -0.50 -1.35
N ASN A 41 -4.59 -0.96 -1.68
CA ASN A 41 -3.46 -0.08 -1.94
C ASN A 41 -3.06 -0.22 -3.41
N MET A 42 -3.12 0.88 -4.14
CA MET A 42 -2.76 0.89 -5.56
C MET A 42 -1.96 2.14 -5.89
N VAL A 43 -1.00 1.97 -6.78
CA VAL A 43 -0.29 3.09 -7.40
C VAL A 43 -0.83 3.29 -8.81
N ALA A 44 -0.94 4.54 -9.23
CA ALA A 44 -1.42 4.87 -10.57
C ALA A 44 -0.64 6.07 -11.08
N THR A 45 -0.48 6.13 -12.40
CA THR A 45 0.10 7.32 -13.03
C THR A 45 -0.95 8.42 -13.11
N ALA A 46 -0.51 9.65 -13.38
CA ALA A 46 -1.41 10.81 -13.44
C ALA A 46 -2.49 10.66 -14.52
N ASP A 47 -2.25 9.88 -15.55
CA ASP A 47 -3.21 9.61 -16.62
C ASP A 47 -4.15 8.44 -16.29
N GLY A 48 -4.03 7.88 -15.09
CA GLY A 48 -4.93 6.83 -14.62
C GLY A 48 -4.44 5.41 -14.89
N ALA A 49 -3.25 5.22 -15.46
CA ALA A 49 -2.74 3.87 -15.71
C ALA A 49 -2.35 3.19 -14.38
N ALA A 50 -2.79 1.96 -14.19
CA ALA A 50 -2.46 1.17 -13.00
C ALA A 50 -1.32 0.19 -13.25
N ALA A 51 -0.92 0.02 -14.52
CA ALA A 51 0.17 -0.88 -14.89
C ALA A 51 0.79 -0.42 -16.21
N VAL A 52 2.07 -0.72 -16.38
CA VAL A 52 2.79 -0.52 -17.65
C VAL A 52 3.27 -1.90 -18.10
N ALA A 53 2.92 -2.28 -19.32
CA ALA A 53 3.23 -3.61 -19.85
C ALA A 53 2.73 -4.74 -18.91
N GLN A 54 1.54 -4.54 -18.34
CA GLN A 54 0.88 -5.47 -17.42
C GLN A 54 1.61 -5.66 -16.08
N ARG A 55 2.48 -4.71 -15.73
CA ARG A 55 3.24 -4.75 -14.47
C ARG A 55 3.11 -3.43 -13.73
N THR A 56 3.07 -3.49 -12.41
CA THR A 56 3.04 -2.29 -11.57
C THR A 56 4.43 -1.79 -11.22
N ALA A 57 5.45 -2.64 -11.27
CA ALA A 57 6.81 -2.27 -10.88
C ALA A 57 7.33 -1.01 -11.58
N PRO A 58 7.08 -0.80 -12.90
CA PRO A 58 7.58 0.41 -13.58
C PRO A 58 7.01 1.72 -13.06
N ILE A 59 5.84 1.71 -12.42
CA ILE A 59 5.20 2.92 -11.90
C ILE A 59 5.36 3.07 -10.39
N SER A 60 5.93 2.08 -9.72
CA SER A 60 6.20 2.14 -8.29
C SER A 60 7.51 2.87 -8.02
N ASN A 61 7.64 3.44 -6.83
CA ASN A 61 8.87 4.09 -6.39
C ASN A 61 9.18 3.69 -4.93
N PRO A 62 10.37 4.03 -4.40
CA PRO A 62 10.73 3.63 -3.03
C PRO A 62 9.76 4.10 -1.96
N ALA A 63 9.20 5.31 -2.08
CA ALA A 63 8.24 5.81 -1.10
C ALA A 63 6.94 5.02 -1.12
N ASP A 64 6.45 4.68 -2.31
CA ASP A 64 5.26 3.86 -2.48
C ASP A 64 5.48 2.47 -1.90
N ARG A 65 6.65 1.87 -2.15
CA ARG A 65 6.97 0.55 -1.60
C ARG A 65 7.05 0.58 -0.09
N GLN A 66 7.59 1.65 0.49
CA GLN A 66 7.65 1.80 1.94
C GLN A 66 6.25 1.91 2.54
N LEU A 67 5.37 2.69 1.92
CA LEU A 67 3.98 2.79 2.36
C LEU A 67 3.29 1.43 2.30
N PHE A 68 3.51 0.69 1.23
CA PHE A 68 2.91 -0.64 1.07
C PHE A 68 3.40 -1.61 2.15
N HIS A 69 4.69 -1.60 2.45
CA HIS A 69 5.23 -2.45 3.52
C HIS A 69 4.69 -2.05 4.88
N GLU A 70 4.59 -0.76 5.15
CA GLU A 70 4.05 -0.28 6.43
C GLU A 70 2.58 -0.68 6.58
N LEU A 71 1.78 -0.52 5.51
CA LEU A 71 0.37 -0.90 5.55
C LEU A 71 0.19 -2.38 5.89
N ARG A 72 1.06 -3.24 5.38
CA ARG A 72 0.99 -4.68 5.66
C ARG A 72 1.13 -5.01 7.15
N THR A 73 1.80 -4.16 7.91
CA THR A 73 1.94 -4.39 9.35
C THR A 73 0.67 -4.05 10.13
N HIS A 74 -0.28 -3.36 9.49
CA HIS A 74 -1.54 -2.95 10.12
C HIS A 74 -2.71 -3.89 9.83
N VAL A 75 -2.50 -4.95 9.05
CA VAL A 75 -3.56 -5.85 8.63
C VAL A 75 -3.35 -7.26 9.19
N ASP A 76 -4.44 -8.00 9.30
CA ASP A 76 -4.40 -9.39 9.76
C ASP A 76 -4.02 -10.35 8.64
N ALA A 77 -4.29 -9.97 7.40
CA ALA A 77 -4.01 -10.81 6.23
C ALA A 77 -3.75 -9.95 5.01
N VAL A 78 -2.90 -10.44 4.12
CA VAL A 78 -2.60 -9.79 2.84
C VAL A 78 -3.09 -10.73 1.74
N MET A 79 -3.89 -10.18 0.82
CA MET A 79 -4.44 -10.95 -0.28
C MET A 79 -3.88 -10.46 -1.61
N VAL A 80 -3.42 -11.38 -2.44
CA VAL A 80 -2.95 -11.07 -3.79
C VAL A 80 -3.55 -12.07 -4.76
N GLY A 81 -3.82 -11.59 -5.97
CA GLY A 81 -4.30 -12.48 -7.03
C GLY A 81 -3.18 -13.33 -7.60
N ALA A 82 -3.55 -14.50 -8.13
CA ALA A 82 -2.58 -15.44 -8.71
C ALA A 82 -1.80 -14.83 -9.87
N GLY A 83 -2.44 -14.00 -10.69
CA GLY A 83 -1.77 -13.31 -11.79
C GLY A 83 -0.67 -12.38 -11.31
N THR A 84 -0.93 -11.62 -10.25
CA THR A 84 0.05 -10.73 -9.64
C THR A 84 1.24 -11.52 -9.08
N VAL A 85 0.96 -12.62 -8.39
CA VAL A 85 2.03 -13.47 -7.85
C VAL A 85 2.94 -13.98 -8.96
N ARG A 86 2.36 -14.42 -10.07
CA ARG A 86 3.15 -14.92 -11.20
C ARG A 86 3.95 -13.82 -11.89
N THR A 87 3.33 -12.66 -12.09
CA THR A 87 3.93 -11.54 -12.85
C THR A 87 4.98 -10.81 -12.04
N GLU A 88 4.67 -10.51 -10.78
CA GLU A 88 5.54 -9.71 -9.91
C GLU A 88 6.52 -10.60 -9.12
N ARG A 89 6.31 -11.91 -9.13
CA ARG A 89 7.15 -12.87 -8.42
C ARG A 89 7.34 -12.52 -6.96
N TYR A 90 6.22 -12.27 -6.29
CA TYR A 90 6.25 -11.93 -4.87
C TYR A 90 6.90 -13.04 -4.06
N GLY A 91 7.83 -12.65 -3.21
CA GLY A 91 8.36 -13.54 -2.19
C GLY A 91 7.54 -13.38 -0.91
N ARG A 92 8.23 -13.03 0.18
CA ARG A 92 7.58 -12.83 1.47
C ARG A 92 6.72 -11.56 1.45
N LEU A 93 5.44 -11.70 1.75
CA LEU A 93 4.50 -10.57 1.71
C LEU A 93 4.57 -9.69 2.94
N VAL A 94 4.97 -10.26 4.09
CA VAL A 94 5.12 -9.52 5.34
C VAL A 94 6.53 -9.71 5.84
N ARG A 95 7.15 -8.62 6.24
CA ARG A 95 8.49 -8.64 6.83
C ARG A 95 8.41 -8.27 8.30
N ASP A 96 9.15 -8.99 9.08
CA ASP A 96 9.26 -8.72 10.51
C ASP A 96 10.12 -7.47 10.76
#